data_1869a220f41f01235fbe796ccf5fa868
#
_entry.id   1869a220f41f01235fbe796ccf5fa868
#
_cell.length_a   1.000
_cell.length_b   1.000
_cell.length_c   1.000
_cell.angle_alpha   90.00
_cell.angle_beta   90.00
_cell.angle_gamma   90.00
#
_symmetry.space_group_name_H-M   'P 1'
#
loop_
_entity.id
_entity.type
_entity.pdbx_description
1 polymer ?
#
loop_
_entity_poly.entity_id
_entity_poly.type
_entity_poly.pdbx_seq_one_letter_code
_entity_poly.pdbx_strand_id
1 'polypeptide(L)'
;MKESFNNKYEKKEEKIYDDQIEGRNSVIELLESKKDINKIFVTKGEKHGSINKILAMARERNVIIVEKDKRQMEQMAQTPNYQGVIAIVPPFEYCEIEDILDDAKNKNEDPFVLILDGIEDPHNLGSIIRTAETAGVHGIIIPKRR
;
A
#
# COMPACT_ATOMS: atom_id res chain seq x y z
N MET A 1 33.30 34.99 -14.61
CA MET A 1 31.96 34.51 -14.95
C MET A 1 31.87 33.05 -14.52
N LYS A 2 31.25 32.76 -13.38
CA LYS A 2 31.01 31.43 -12.91
C LYS A 2 29.52 31.15 -13.10
N GLU A 3 29.20 30.41 -14.13
CA GLU A 3 27.82 29.88 -14.31
C GLU A 3 27.56 28.77 -13.30
N SER A 4 26.62 29.06 -12.43
CA SER A 4 26.08 28.13 -11.45
C SER A 4 25.15 27.18 -12.18
N PHE A 5 25.61 25.96 -12.41
CA PHE A 5 24.73 24.83 -12.81
C PHE A 5 23.87 24.43 -11.60
N ASN A 6 22.69 24.99 -11.55
CA ASN A 6 21.68 24.62 -10.59
C ASN A 6 21.02 23.32 -11.06
N ASN A 7 21.57 22.19 -10.62
CA ASN A 7 21.07 20.86 -10.97
C ASN A 7 19.80 20.57 -10.17
N LYS A 8 18.67 20.95 -10.73
CA LYS A 8 17.34 20.73 -10.19
C LYS A 8 16.89 19.31 -10.53
N TYR A 9 17.50 18.34 -9.88
CA TYR A 9 16.90 16.99 -9.83
C TYR A 9 15.73 17.03 -8.86
N GLU A 10 14.58 17.46 -9.36
CA GLU A 10 13.31 17.08 -8.74
C GLU A 10 13.24 15.54 -8.84
N LYS A 11 13.50 14.87 -7.71
CA LYS A 11 13.11 13.48 -7.56
C LYS A 11 11.59 13.45 -7.78
N LYS A 12 11.14 13.07 -8.97
CA LYS A 12 9.81 12.51 -9.15
C LYS A 12 9.77 11.31 -8.23
N GLU A 13 9.07 11.44 -7.10
CA GLU A 13 8.64 10.27 -6.35
C GLU A 13 7.82 9.44 -7.34
N GLU A 14 8.40 8.37 -7.84
CA GLU A 14 7.69 7.40 -8.65
C GLU A 14 6.51 6.93 -7.82
N LYS A 15 5.30 7.16 -8.33
CA LYS A 15 4.07 6.68 -7.73
C LYS A 15 4.16 5.16 -7.71
N ILE A 16 4.47 4.61 -6.55
CA ILE A 16 4.26 3.21 -6.27
C ILE A 16 2.75 3.02 -6.39
N TYR A 17 2.32 2.20 -7.33
CA TYR A 17 0.91 1.86 -7.53
C TYR A 17 0.48 0.87 -6.43
N ASP A 18 0.43 1.37 -5.20
CA ASP A 18 -0.38 0.77 -4.18
C ASP A 18 -1.84 1.02 -4.55
N ASP A 19 -2.71 0.06 -4.36
CA ASP A 19 -4.13 0.29 -4.57
C ASP A 19 -4.60 1.41 -3.65
N GLN A 20 -5.22 2.42 -4.25
CA GLN A 20 -5.66 3.61 -3.57
C GLN A 20 -7.17 3.58 -3.42
N ILE A 21 -7.65 3.72 -2.19
CA ILE A 21 -9.08 3.78 -1.87
C ILE A 21 -9.40 5.17 -1.36
N GLU A 22 -10.37 5.83 -2.00
CA GLU A 22 -10.74 7.22 -1.76
C GLU A 22 -12.17 7.37 -1.28
N GLY A 23 -12.39 8.42 -0.51
CA GLY A 23 -13.71 8.75 0.02
C GLY A 23 -14.01 8.13 1.37
N ARG A 24 -14.83 8.85 2.16
CA ARG A 24 -15.05 8.54 3.56
C ARG A 24 -15.71 7.18 3.80
N ASN A 25 -16.74 6.86 3.01
CA ASN A 25 -17.46 5.60 3.16
C ASN A 25 -16.59 4.42 2.79
N SER A 26 -15.89 4.50 1.65
CA SER A 26 -14.99 3.42 1.20
C SER A 26 -13.86 3.16 2.19
N VAL A 27 -13.30 4.21 2.80
CA VAL A 27 -12.24 4.06 3.82
C VAL A 27 -12.81 3.49 5.13
N ILE A 28 -14.06 3.81 5.50
CA ILE A 28 -14.72 3.20 6.65
C ILE A 28 -14.94 1.70 6.41
N GLU A 29 -15.49 1.33 5.25
CA GLU A 29 -15.69 -0.08 4.87
C GLU A 29 -14.36 -0.85 4.86
N LEU A 30 -13.30 -0.23 4.34
CA LEU A 30 -11.96 -0.80 4.39
C LEU A 30 -11.47 -1.02 5.83
N LEU A 31 -11.69 -0.04 6.72
CA LEU A 31 -11.34 -0.15 8.13
C LEU A 31 -12.20 -1.18 8.89
N GLU A 32 -13.43 -1.42 8.47
CA GLU A 32 -14.31 -2.47 9.00
C GLU A 32 -13.93 -3.87 8.46
N SER A 33 -13.26 -3.93 7.32
CA SER A 33 -12.75 -5.17 6.76
C SER A 33 -11.48 -5.64 7.50
N LYS A 34 -11.07 -6.89 7.26
CA LYS A 34 -9.81 -7.42 7.79
C LYS A 34 -8.59 -7.13 6.89
N LYS A 35 -8.81 -6.41 5.77
CA LYS A 35 -7.75 -6.13 4.81
C LYS A 35 -6.66 -5.25 5.40
N ASP A 36 -5.42 -5.47 4.99
CA ASP A 36 -4.28 -4.67 5.40
C ASP A 36 -4.35 -3.26 4.83
N ILE A 37 -3.91 -2.30 5.61
CA ILE A 37 -3.84 -0.89 5.23
C ILE A 37 -2.43 -0.39 5.54
N ASN A 38 -1.73 0.10 4.53
CA ASN A 38 -0.38 0.62 4.69
C ASN A 38 -0.39 1.95 5.44
N LYS A 39 -1.25 2.88 5.01
CA LYS A 39 -1.41 4.20 5.62
C LYS A 39 -2.69 4.86 5.16
N ILE A 40 -3.14 5.85 5.92
CA ILE A 40 -4.27 6.71 5.57
C ILE A 40 -3.80 8.16 5.55
N PHE A 41 -4.02 8.84 4.43
CA PHE A 41 -3.84 10.28 4.31
C PHE A 41 -5.13 11.00 4.61
N VAL A 42 -5.06 12.07 5.38
CA VAL A 42 -6.19 12.95 5.70
C VAL A 42 -5.81 14.39 5.45
N THR A 43 -6.77 15.19 5.01
CA THR A 43 -6.56 16.62 4.82
C THR A 43 -6.37 17.30 6.17
N LYS A 44 -5.29 18.08 6.30
CA LYS A 44 -4.97 18.83 7.51
C LYS A 44 -6.10 19.79 7.87
N GLY A 45 -6.52 19.74 9.15
CA GLY A 45 -7.59 20.59 9.68
C GLY A 45 -9.01 20.07 9.44
N GLU A 46 -9.24 19.06 8.63
CA GLU A 46 -10.52 18.39 8.53
C GLU A 46 -10.74 17.46 9.73
N LYS A 47 -11.59 17.89 10.66
CA LYS A 47 -11.94 17.11 11.86
C LYS A 47 -13.47 17.00 12.05
N HIS A 48 -14.22 17.02 10.95
CA HIS A 48 -15.68 17.04 11.02
C HIS A 48 -16.31 15.74 10.51
N GLY A 49 -17.39 15.33 11.17
CA GLY A 49 -18.22 14.21 10.75
C GLY A 49 -17.48 12.88 10.76
N SER A 50 -17.58 12.11 9.69
CA SER A 50 -17.03 10.76 9.56
C SER A 50 -15.49 10.68 9.57
N ILE A 51 -14.78 11.79 9.40
CA ILE A 51 -13.31 11.81 9.55
C ILE A 51 -12.90 11.42 10.98
N ASN A 52 -13.61 11.88 12.02
CA ASN A 52 -13.31 11.49 13.40
C ASN A 52 -13.50 9.98 13.61
N LYS A 53 -14.53 9.37 13.00
CA LYS A 53 -14.74 7.92 13.02
C LYS A 53 -13.56 7.20 12.37
N ILE A 54 -13.13 7.64 11.19
CA ILE A 54 -11.98 7.08 10.46
C ILE A 54 -10.71 7.15 11.32
N LEU A 55 -10.42 8.31 11.93
CA LEU A 55 -9.24 8.47 12.77
C LEU A 55 -9.26 7.56 14.01
N ALA A 56 -10.43 7.38 14.65
CA ALA A 56 -10.58 6.47 15.78
C ALA A 56 -10.33 5.03 15.37
N MET A 57 -10.98 4.54 14.32
CA MET A 57 -10.83 3.17 13.81
C MET A 57 -9.40 2.89 13.33
N ALA A 58 -8.76 3.86 12.66
CA ALA A 58 -7.38 3.72 12.20
C ALA A 58 -6.40 3.57 13.39
N ARG A 59 -6.64 4.31 14.49
CA ARG A 59 -5.83 4.17 15.72
C ARG A 59 -6.03 2.82 16.40
N GLU A 60 -7.26 2.31 16.48
CA GLU A 60 -7.54 0.98 17.03
C GLU A 60 -6.81 -0.12 16.25
N ARG A 61 -6.71 0.03 14.95
CA ARG A 61 -6.00 -0.90 14.07
C ARG A 61 -4.50 -0.63 13.94
N ASN A 62 -3.95 0.36 14.65
CA ASN A 62 -2.55 0.80 14.53
C ASN A 62 -2.15 1.17 13.09
N VAL A 63 -3.08 1.69 12.29
CA VAL A 63 -2.80 2.16 10.93
C VAL A 63 -2.12 3.53 10.99
N ILE A 64 -1.09 3.71 10.19
CA ILE A 64 -0.36 4.97 10.09
C ILE A 64 -1.28 6.05 9.48
N ILE A 65 -1.44 7.18 10.19
CA ILE A 65 -2.18 8.34 9.72
C ILE A 65 -1.20 9.46 9.38
N VAL A 66 -1.32 10.01 8.19
CA VAL A 66 -0.48 11.12 7.70
C VAL A 66 -1.38 12.29 7.31
N GLU A 67 -1.18 13.44 7.94
CA GLU A 67 -1.87 14.67 7.56
C GLU A 67 -1.14 15.34 6.38
N LYS A 68 -1.89 15.72 5.35
CA LYS A 68 -1.41 16.49 4.20
C LYS A 68 -2.27 17.72 3.95
N ASP A 69 -1.68 18.76 3.38
CA ASP A 69 -2.47 19.92 2.98
C ASP A 69 -3.38 19.58 1.78
N LYS A 70 -4.39 20.44 1.57
CA LYS A 70 -5.41 20.21 0.53
C LYS A 70 -4.80 20.06 -0.86
N ARG A 71 -3.78 20.85 -1.19
CA ARG A 71 -3.12 20.81 -2.50
C ARG A 71 -2.39 19.48 -2.72
N GLN A 72 -1.71 18.97 -1.70
CA GLN A 72 -1.04 17.67 -1.75
C GLN A 72 -2.05 16.54 -1.91
N MET A 73 -3.18 16.61 -1.20
CA MET A 73 -4.26 15.63 -1.33
C MET A 73 -4.86 15.63 -2.73
N GLU A 74 -5.14 16.80 -3.30
CA GLU A 74 -5.65 16.94 -4.67
C GLU A 74 -4.69 16.40 -5.73
N GLN A 75 -3.38 16.52 -5.52
CA GLN A 75 -2.37 15.96 -6.42
C GLN A 75 -2.29 14.42 -6.34
N MET A 76 -2.62 13.85 -5.19
CA MET A 76 -2.62 12.41 -4.96
C MET A 76 -3.91 11.76 -5.40
N ALA A 77 -5.03 12.46 -5.27
CA ALA A 77 -6.36 11.95 -5.57
C ALA A 77 -6.48 11.52 -7.05
N GLN A 78 -7.06 10.37 -7.27
CA GLN A 78 -7.41 9.85 -8.59
C GLN A 78 -8.81 10.30 -8.99
N THR A 79 -9.65 10.63 -8.01
CA THR A 79 -11.02 11.08 -8.23
C THR A 79 -11.25 12.45 -7.58
N PRO A 80 -12.15 13.29 -8.14
CA PRO A 80 -12.50 14.57 -7.52
C PRO A 80 -13.26 14.39 -6.19
N ASN A 81 -13.74 13.19 -5.91
CA ASN A 81 -14.59 12.90 -4.75
C ASN A 81 -13.88 12.17 -3.62
N TYR A 82 -12.59 12.43 -3.41
CA TYR A 82 -11.78 11.80 -2.34
C TYR A 82 -12.20 12.25 -0.92
N GLN A 83 -13.00 13.30 -0.78
CA GLN A 83 -13.63 13.75 0.48
C GLN A 83 -12.65 13.98 1.64
N GLY A 84 -11.42 14.39 1.34
CA GLY A 84 -10.38 14.67 2.34
C GLY A 84 -9.69 13.45 2.94
N VAL A 85 -9.92 12.24 2.38
CA VAL A 85 -9.30 11.00 2.88
C VAL A 85 -8.92 10.07 1.73
N ILE A 86 -7.73 9.49 1.84
CA ILE A 86 -7.16 8.52 0.90
C ILE A 86 -6.48 7.43 1.72
N ALA A 87 -6.87 6.19 1.52
CA ALA A 87 -6.19 5.03 2.10
C ALA A 87 -5.31 4.34 1.04
N ILE A 88 -4.13 3.93 1.44
CA ILE A 88 -3.23 3.13 0.63
C ILE A 88 -3.23 1.72 1.19
N VAL A 89 -3.60 0.77 0.33
CA VAL A 89 -3.58 -0.66 0.65
C VAL A 89 -2.44 -1.35 -0.08
N PRO A 90 -1.89 -2.45 0.45
CA PRO A 90 -0.90 -3.22 -0.30
C PRO A 90 -1.55 -3.77 -1.58
N PRO A 91 -0.81 -3.85 -2.69
CA PRO A 91 -1.30 -4.42 -3.95
C PRO A 91 -1.54 -5.93 -3.86
N PHE A 92 -1.11 -6.55 -2.77
CA PHE A 92 -1.18 -7.99 -2.52
C PHE A 92 -1.80 -8.25 -1.15
N GLU A 93 -2.60 -9.31 -1.06
CA GLU A 93 -3.05 -9.84 0.22
C GLU A 93 -1.93 -10.70 0.82
N TYR A 94 -1.57 -10.40 2.07
CA TYR A 94 -0.62 -11.23 2.81
C TYR A 94 -1.37 -12.40 3.43
N CYS A 95 -0.67 -13.53 3.51
CA CYS A 95 -1.15 -14.73 4.16
C CYS A 95 -0.07 -15.27 5.13
N GLU A 96 -0.42 -16.24 5.94
CA GLU A 96 0.53 -16.94 6.80
C GLU A 96 1.29 -18.00 5.97
N ILE A 97 2.44 -18.44 6.47
CA ILE A 97 3.26 -19.45 5.79
C ILE A 97 2.51 -20.76 5.66
N GLU A 98 1.70 -21.10 6.65
CA GLU A 98 0.84 -22.27 6.68
C GLU A 98 -0.14 -22.30 5.53
N ASP A 99 -0.71 -21.16 5.14
CA ASP A 99 -1.64 -21.05 4.01
C ASP A 99 -0.94 -21.42 2.68
N ILE A 100 0.33 -21.04 2.52
CA ILE A 100 1.14 -21.39 1.34
C ILE A 100 1.38 -22.91 1.27
N LEU A 101 1.69 -23.51 2.41
CA LEU A 101 1.95 -24.95 2.48
C LEU A 101 0.66 -25.76 2.26
N ASP A 102 -0.45 -25.28 2.78
CA ASP A 102 -1.76 -25.92 2.58
C ASP A 102 -2.23 -25.80 1.12
N ASP A 103 -1.94 -24.70 0.43
CA ASP A 103 -2.23 -24.56 -1.00
C ASP A 103 -1.47 -25.63 -1.83
N ALA A 104 -0.17 -25.80 -1.58
CA ALA A 104 0.61 -26.85 -2.24
C ALA A 104 0.05 -28.26 -1.97
N LYS A 105 -0.28 -28.53 -0.71
CA LYS A 105 -0.86 -29.82 -0.30
C LYS A 105 -2.22 -30.09 -0.95
N ASN A 106 -3.06 -29.07 -1.04
CA ASN A 106 -4.38 -29.18 -1.70
C ASN A 106 -4.26 -29.46 -3.20
N LYS A 107 -3.18 -28.99 -3.82
CA LYS A 107 -2.83 -29.25 -5.23
C LYS A 107 -2.12 -30.59 -5.41
N ASN A 108 -1.79 -31.31 -4.34
CA ASN A 108 -0.93 -32.52 -4.34
C ASN A 108 0.43 -32.27 -5.01
N GLU A 109 1.02 -31.11 -4.74
CA GLU A 109 2.31 -30.68 -5.26
C GLU A 109 3.30 -30.47 -4.11
N ASP A 110 4.59 -30.62 -4.40
CA ASP A 110 5.64 -30.25 -3.46
C ASP A 110 5.67 -28.71 -3.30
N PRO A 111 5.83 -28.18 -2.06
CA PRO A 111 5.84 -26.75 -1.86
C PRO A 111 6.98 -26.06 -2.63
N PHE A 112 6.61 -25.18 -3.56
CA PHE A 112 7.53 -24.31 -4.27
C PHE A 112 7.38 -22.89 -3.74
N VAL A 113 8.31 -22.45 -2.89
CA VAL A 113 8.28 -21.17 -2.19
C VAL A 113 9.48 -20.33 -2.57
N LEU A 114 9.24 -19.07 -2.89
CA LEU A 114 10.27 -18.11 -3.20
C LEU A 114 10.52 -17.19 -1.99
N ILE A 115 11.75 -17.10 -1.52
CA ILE A 115 12.15 -16.20 -0.43
C ILE A 115 12.97 -15.07 -1.03
N LEU A 116 12.48 -13.83 -0.90
CA LEU A 116 13.13 -12.64 -1.41
C LEU A 116 13.76 -11.86 -0.26
N ASP A 117 15.08 -11.74 -0.28
CA ASP A 117 15.81 -10.89 0.66
C ASP A 117 16.44 -9.70 -0.07
N GLY A 118 16.37 -8.51 0.55
CA GLY A 118 17.03 -7.31 0.05
C GLY A 118 16.43 -6.69 -1.22
N ILE A 119 15.18 -7.01 -1.58
CA ILE A 119 14.48 -6.34 -2.69
C ILE A 119 14.06 -4.95 -2.23
N GLU A 120 14.64 -3.91 -2.84
CA GLU A 120 14.39 -2.51 -2.48
C GLU A 120 13.47 -1.80 -3.48
N ASP A 121 13.53 -2.20 -4.74
CA ASP A 121 12.76 -1.61 -5.82
C ASP A 121 11.41 -2.32 -6.01
N PRO A 122 10.28 -1.59 -5.84
CA PRO A 122 8.92 -2.14 -6.05
C PRO A 122 8.68 -2.66 -7.46
N HIS A 123 9.32 -2.08 -8.48
CA HIS A 123 9.21 -2.56 -9.88
C HIS A 123 9.82 -3.95 -10.03
N ASN A 124 10.96 -4.19 -9.39
CA ASN A 124 11.60 -5.49 -9.37
C ASN A 124 10.72 -6.51 -8.65
N LEU A 125 10.13 -6.15 -7.52
CA LEU A 125 9.20 -7.01 -6.79
C LEU A 125 8.00 -7.40 -7.65
N GLY A 126 7.36 -6.44 -8.31
CA GLY A 126 6.22 -6.70 -9.21
C GLY A 126 6.58 -7.61 -10.38
N SER A 127 7.77 -7.46 -10.96
CA SER A 127 8.26 -8.33 -12.03
C SER A 127 8.52 -9.75 -11.55
N ILE A 128 9.12 -9.90 -10.37
CA ILE A 128 9.39 -11.19 -9.75
C ILE A 128 8.08 -11.92 -9.44
N ILE A 129 7.08 -11.23 -8.88
CA ILE A 129 5.77 -11.81 -8.56
C ILE A 129 5.09 -12.36 -9.82
N ARG A 130 5.07 -11.60 -10.92
CA ARG A 130 4.50 -12.07 -12.19
C ARG A 130 5.22 -13.30 -12.74
N THR A 131 6.55 -13.33 -12.64
CA THR A 131 7.34 -14.48 -13.07
C THR A 131 7.07 -15.69 -12.17
N ALA A 132 7.00 -15.50 -10.86
CA ALA A 132 6.71 -16.54 -9.88
C ALA A 132 5.33 -17.17 -10.11
N GLU A 133 4.31 -16.36 -10.39
CA GLU A 133 2.96 -16.84 -10.74
C GLU A 133 3.00 -17.73 -11.99
N THR A 134 3.70 -17.30 -13.03
CA THR A 134 3.87 -18.08 -14.27
C THR A 134 4.64 -19.38 -14.04
N ALA A 135 5.60 -19.38 -13.11
CA ALA A 135 6.41 -20.55 -12.76
C ALA A 135 5.70 -21.54 -11.83
N GLY A 136 4.49 -21.23 -11.37
CA GLY A 136 3.74 -22.10 -10.44
C GLY A 136 4.25 -22.05 -9.00
N VAL A 137 4.83 -20.93 -8.57
CA VAL A 137 5.24 -20.71 -7.18
C VAL A 137 4.00 -20.62 -6.29
N HIS A 138 3.94 -21.41 -5.21
CA HIS A 138 2.83 -21.44 -4.27
C HIS A 138 2.78 -20.21 -3.36
N GLY A 139 3.91 -19.57 -3.10
CA GLY A 139 3.97 -18.37 -2.30
C GLY A 139 5.32 -17.70 -2.31
N ILE A 140 5.31 -16.41 -1.96
CA ILE A 140 6.50 -15.57 -1.90
C ILE A 140 6.61 -15.00 -0.49
N ILE A 141 7.77 -15.22 0.13
CA ILE A 141 8.10 -14.68 1.45
C ILE A 141 9.00 -13.47 1.27
N ILE A 142 8.59 -12.34 1.83
CA ILE A 142 9.37 -11.10 1.85
C ILE A 142 9.58 -10.63 3.28
N PRO A 143 10.72 -10.00 3.60
CA PRO A 143 10.97 -9.45 4.92
C PRO A 143 9.96 -8.35 5.25
N LYS A 144 9.41 -8.37 6.45
CA LYS A 144 8.58 -7.28 6.95
C LYS A 144 9.47 -6.08 7.25
N ARG A 145 9.40 -5.04 6.44
CA ARG A 145 10.08 -3.78 6.74
C ARG A 145 9.36 -3.05 7.88
N ARG A 146 10.15 -2.62 8.85
CA ARG A 146 9.72 -1.73 9.93
C ARG A 146 10.01 -0.29 9.56
#